data_705109d1fe302fce4afe1dc4b7ab8cb3
#
_entry.id   705109d1fe302fce4afe1dc4b7ab8cb3
#
_cell.length_a   1.000
_cell.length_b   1.000
_cell.length_c   1.000
_cell.angle_alpha   90.00
_cell.angle_beta   90.00
_cell.angle_gamma   90.00
#
_symmetry.space_group_name_H-M   'P 1'
#
loop_
_entity.id
_entity.type
_entity.pdbx_description
1 polymer ?
#
loop_
_entity_poly.entity_id
_entity_poly.type
_entity_poly.pdbx_seq_one_letter_code
_entity_poly.pdbx_strand_id
1 'polypeptide(L)'
;MKNIIFLTMLLFTLAQGSDEVPAPAQDHPIALTGGTVHTVSGAVIENGMVLFDNGKIVAIGVNLDLPEGTERIDISGKHVYPALIEANSTIGLVEISAVRATRDYAESGAVTPEARAEAAFNPDSEILPVTRANGIALALSVPASGLISGTSALMMLDGWTWEQMTLKAPVGLHIRWPSIREPDPKQQKSGEIPQYVEEIDKIRQAFADARAYHKAQAAQNDKAIPAHAHLVRWEAMGPVLRGEVPVFVHADDIRQIQTAVSWAGEEKLKMVLVGGYDAWRVSELLKEEQIPVIIAGIHQLPNRRWEDYDAPFTLPKKLHDAGIKFCIAGSGGAFAAAHARNLPYEAATAAAYGLPREVALQALTLFPAQILGVEDRVGSLETGKDATLIVTDGDPLEIVTRVEMEFIQGRRIDLSSRHTRLYEKYRRKYQQMELLGE
;
A
#
# COMPACT_ATOMS: atom_id res chain seq x y z
N MET A 1 10.10 -30.82 -57.72
CA MET A 1 9.47 -30.79 -56.40
C MET A 1 10.52 -30.26 -55.41
N LYS A 2 10.41 -28.99 -55.03
CA LYS A 2 11.37 -28.33 -54.12
C LYS A 2 10.80 -28.41 -52.71
N ASN A 3 11.48 -29.13 -51.84
CA ASN A 3 11.16 -29.20 -50.41
C ASN A 3 11.55 -27.86 -49.76
N ILE A 4 10.57 -27.09 -49.35
CA ILE A 4 10.77 -25.93 -48.50
C ILE A 4 10.73 -26.40 -47.03
N ILE A 5 11.91 -26.49 -46.42
CA ILE A 5 12.05 -26.72 -44.96
C ILE A 5 11.74 -25.38 -44.30
N PHE A 6 10.58 -25.28 -43.62
CA PHE A 6 10.25 -24.20 -42.73
C PHE A 6 11.03 -24.41 -41.43
N LEU A 7 12.15 -23.70 -41.28
CA LEU A 7 12.89 -23.62 -40.03
C LEU A 7 12.13 -22.66 -39.08
N THR A 8 11.27 -23.21 -38.25
CA THR A 8 10.62 -22.45 -37.17
C THR A 8 11.68 -22.13 -36.14
N MET A 9 12.22 -20.93 -36.20
CA MET A 9 13.14 -20.39 -35.18
C MET A 9 12.32 -20.11 -33.92
N LEU A 10 12.32 -21.05 -32.98
CA LEU A 10 11.74 -20.88 -31.67
C LEU A 10 12.64 -19.87 -30.93
N LEU A 11 12.25 -18.60 -30.94
CA LEU A 11 12.82 -17.57 -30.07
C LEU A 11 12.41 -17.93 -28.65
N PHE A 12 13.25 -18.67 -27.95
CA PHE A 12 13.26 -18.69 -26.50
C PHE A 12 13.69 -17.28 -26.05
N THR A 13 12.73 -16.42 -25.78
CA THR A 13 12.99 -15.30 -24.89
C THR A 13 13.30 -15.92 -23.54
N LEU A 14 14.56 -15.92 -23.16
CA LEU A 14 14.98 -16.18 -21.80
C LEU A 14 14.26 -15.13 -20.95
N ALA A 15 13.20 -15.54 -20.25
CA ALA A 15 12.65 -14.74 -19.17
C ALA A 15 13.79 -14.68 -18.13
N GLN A 16 14.52 -13.58 -18.11
CA GLN A 16 15.47 -13.31 -17.05
C GLN A 16 14.62 -12.90 -15.85
N GLY A 17 14.55 -13.75 -14.85
CA GLY A 17 14.08 -13.38 -13.52
C GLY A 17 14.96 -12.28 -12.92
N SER A 18 14.55 -11.68 -11.83
CA SER A 18 15.38 -10.76 -11.07
C SER A 18 16.63 -11.47 -10.54
N ASP A 19 17.75 -10.73 -10.46
CA ASP A 19 18.98 -11.20 -9.78
C ASP A 19 18.83 -11.18 -8.24
N GLU A 20 17.70 -10.72 -7.74
CA GLU A 20 17.40 -10.61 -6.31
C GLU A 20 17.20 -12.01 -5.70
N VAL A 21 17.90 -12.27 -4.60
CA VAL A 21 17.72 -13.48 -3.80
C VAL A 21 17.07 -13.08 -2.49
N PRO A 22 15.83 -13.53 -2.24
CA PRO A 22 15.14 -13.20 -0.99
C PRO A 22 15.91 -13.66 0.24
N ALA A 23 15.78 -12.90 1.32
CA ALA A 23 16.46 -13.20 2.58
C ALA A 23 16.03 -14.55 3.15
N PRO A 24 16.98 -15.35 3.67
CA PRO A 24 16.66 -16.64 4.31
C PRO A 24 15.80 -16.41 5.56
N ALA A 25 15.07 -17.45 5.96
CA ALA A 25 14.35 -17.42 7.23
C ALA A 25 15.32 -17.21 8.39
N GLN A 26 14.87 -16.50 9.43
CA GLN A 26 15.61 -16.34 10.67
C GLN A 26 15.82 -17.73 11.32
N ASP A 27 17.06 -18.08 11.68
CA ASP A 27 17.44 -19.38 12.23
C ASP A 27 18.03 -19.30 13.65
N HIS A 28 18.22 -18.09 14.18
CA HIS A 28 18.69 -17.81 15.55
C HIS A 28 18.15 -16.49 16.07
N PRO A 29 18.12 -16.28 17.40
CA PRO A 29 17.71 -15.01 17.99
C PRO A 29 18.66 -13.88 17.61
N ILE A 30 18.11 -12.68 17.32
CA ILE A 30 18.86 -11.47 17.00
C ILE A 30 18.49 -10.38 18.01
N ALA A 31 19.52 -9.70 18.52
CA ALA A 31 19.34 -8.54 19.42
C ALA A 31 20.03 -7.29 18.83
N LEU A 32 19.25 -6.28 18.51
CA LEU A 32 19.76 -4.93 18.23
C LEU A 32 20.00 -4.24 19.56
N THR A 33 21.22 -3.69 19.79
CA THR A 33 21.63 -3.22 21.11
C THR A 33 22.22 -1.82 21.06
N GLY A 34 21.89 -0.97 22.05
CA GLY A 34 22.54 0.33 22.27
C GLY A 34 22.00 1.48 21.43
N GLY A 35 20.92 1.29 20.68
CA GLY A 35 20.33 2.35 19.88
C GLY A 35 19.16 3.06 20.55
N THR A 36 18.58 4.04 19.86
CA THR A 36 17.32 4.68 20.24
C THR A 36 16.16 3.93 19.61
N VAL A 37 15.28 3.34 20.41
CA VAL A 37 14.14 2.55 19.92
C VAL A 37 12.87 3.38 19.96
N HIS A 38 12.32 3.65 18.77
CA HIS A 38 11.05 4.36 18.58
C HIS A 38 9.91 3.35 18.44
N THR A 39 9.21 3.08 19.51
CA THR A 39 8.11 2.08 19.51
C THR A 39 6.91 2.51 18.69
N VAL A 40 6.71 3.81 18.48
CA VAL A 40 5.61 4.49 17.80
C VAL A 40 4.27 4.41 18.54
N SER A 41 4.01 3.32 19.27
CA SER A 41 2.82 3.15 20.13
C SER A 41 3.05 3.61 21.58
N GLY A 42 4.30 3.88 21.97
CA GLY A 42 4.70 4.23 23.35
C GLY A 42 5.90 5.15 23.38
N ALA A 43 6.61 5.13 24.51
CA ALA A 43 7.77 5.99 24.73
C ALA A 43 8.96 5.57 23.84
N VAL A 44 9.81 6.54 23.52
CA VAL A 44 11.14 6.32 22.94
C VAL A 44 12.06 5.77 24.03
N ILE A 45 12.87 4.76 23.71
CA ILE A 45 13.78 4.09 24.65
C ILE A 45 15.22 4.37 24.20
N GLU A 46 15.89 5.22 24.95
CA GLU A 46 17.32 5.52 24.75
C GLU A 46 18.20 4.35 25.21
N ASN A 47 19.29 4.08 24.48
CA ASN A 47 20.17 2.92 24.71
C ASN A 47 19.38 1.61 24.80
N GLY A 48 18.31 1.53 24.02
CA GLY A 48 17.37 0.43 24.00
C GLY A 48 17.93 -0.81 23.28
N MET A 49 17.21 -1.88 23.47
CA MET A 49 17.44 -3.18 22.84
C MET A 49 16.13 -3.70 22.25
N VAL A 50 16.21 -4.34 21.09
CA VAL A 50 15.10 -5.08 20.50
C VAL A 50 15.59 -6.51 20.26
N LEU A 51 15.00 -7.45 20.97
CA LEU A 51 15.25 -8.88 20.81
C LEU A 51 14.12 -9.47 19.96
N PHE A 52 14.46 -10.19 18.91
CA PHE A 52 13.50 -10.93 18.10
C PHE A 52 14.01 -12.31 17.72
N ASP A 53 13.08 -13.24 17.60
CA ASP A 53 13.32 -14.64 17.28
C ASP A 53 12.10 -15.23 16.55
N ASN A 54 12.34 -16.18 15.65
CA ASN A 54 11.29 -16.81 14.84
C ASN A 54 10.35 -15.80 14.16
N GLY A 55 10.92 -14.70 13.69
CA GLY A 55 10.19 -13.64 12.98
C GLY A 55 9.39 -12.71 13.88
N LYS A 56 9.45 -12.85 15.21
CA LYS A 56 8.65 -12.07 16.17
C LYS A 56 9.53 -11.28 17.14
N ILE A 57 9.06 -10.11 17.53
CA ILE A 57 9.65 -9.34 18.64
C ILE A 57 9.37 -10.10 19.93
N VAL A 58 10.43 -10.49 20.63
CA VAL A 58 10.36 -11.22 21.91
C VAL A 58 10.37 -10.26 23.08
N ALA A 59 11.24 -9.24 23.04
CA ALA A 59 11.36 -8.24 24.10
C ALA A 59 11.91 -6.92 23.56
N ILE A 60 11.50 -5.83 24.21
CA ILE A 60 12.01 -4.47 23.98
C ILE A 60 12.29 -3.83 25.34
N GLY A 61 13.43 -3.18 25.52
CA GLY A 61 13.76 -2.53 26.77
C GLY A 61 15.23 -2.17 26.87
N VAL A 62 15.68 -1.91 28.08
CA VAL A 62 17.10 -1.67 28.41
C VAL A 62 17.58 -2.86 29.25
N ASN A 63 18.79 -3.36 28.98
CA ASN A 63 19.40 -4.46 29.75
C ASN A 63 18.57 -5.77 29.71
N LEU A 64 18.17 -6.22 28.52
CA LEU A 64 17.47 -7.50 28.34
C LEU A 64 18.41 -8.67 28.58
N ASP A 65 17.90 -9.72 29.23
CA ASP A 65 18.57 -11.01 29.27
C ASP A 65 18.45 -11.68 27.88
N LEU A 66 19.59 -11.97 27.28
CA LEU A 66 19.63 -12.53 25.93
C LEU A 66 19.81 -14.04 25.97
N PRO A 67 19.02 -14.82 25.22
CA PRO A 67 19.21 -16.26 25.10
C PRO A 67 20.61 -16.63 24.61
N GLU A 68 21.06 -17.85 24.92
CA GLU A 68 22.30 -18.40 24.37
C GLU A 68 22.21 -18.50 22.83
N GLY A 69 23.30 -18.18 22.15
CA GLY A 69 23.34 -18.19 20.68
C GLY A 69 22.74 -16.94 20.02
N THR A 70 22.33 -15.93 20.78
CA THR A 70 21.81 -14.67 20.22
C THR A 70 22.90 -13.91 19.46
N GLU A 71 22.66 -13.58 18.18
CA GLU A 71 23.45 -12.61 17.43
C GLU A 71 23.22 -11.22 18.01
N ARG A 72 24.31 -10.55 18.42
CA ARG A 72 24.25 -9.18 18.93
C ARG A 72 24.73 -8.22 17.85
N ILE A 73 23.86 -7.32 17.44
CA ILE A 73 24.18 -6.25 16.49
C ILE A 73 24.22 -4.93 17.27
N ASP A 74 25.41 -4.34 17.34
CA ASP A 74 25.60 -3.02 17.95
C ASP A 74 25.06 -1.95 16.99
N ILE A 75 24.06 -1.20 17.48
CA ILE A 75 23.43 -0.09 16.77
C ILE A 75 23.57 1.22 17.56
N SER A 76 24.65 1.35 18.33
CA SER A 76 24.95 2.57 19.11
C SER A 76 24.98 3.80 18.21
N GLY A 77 24.25 4.86 18.62
CA GLY A 77 24.10 6.08 17.84
C GLY A 77 23.12 5.99 16.65
N LYS A 78 22.43 4.87 16.49
CA LYS A 78 21.40 4.65 15.46
C LYS A 78 20.00 4.57 16.07
N HIS A 79 19.01 4.55 15.20
CA HIS A 79 17.60 4.54 15.56
C HIS A 79 16.90 3.30 15.01
N VAL A 80 15.99 2.72 15.78
CA VAL A 80 15.13 1.61 15.33
C VAL A 80 13.69 2.10 15.26
N TYR A 81 13.05 1.86 14.13
CA TYR A 81 11.64 2.17 13.88
C TYR A 81 10.90 0.94 13.37
N PRO A 82 9.56 0.86 13.53
CA PRO A 82 8.76 -0.05 12.70
C PRO A 82 9.01 0.28 11.23
N ALA A 83 9.07 -0.72 10.37
CA ALA A 83 9.18 -0.48 8.94
C ALA A 83 7.94 0.24 8.39
N LEU A 84 8.14 1.03 7.34
CA LEU A 84 7.12 1.87 6.75
C LEU A 84 6.14 1.04 5.89
N ILE A 85 4.91 1.52 5.78
CA ILE A 85 3.81 0.88 5.05
C ILE A 85 3.29 1.83 3.97
N GLU A 86 3.44 1.46 2.71
CA GLU A 86 2.80 2.14 1.58
C GLU A 86 1.35 1.64 1.45
N ALA A 87 0.38 2.49 1.77
CA ALA A 87 -1.02 2.08 1.89
C ALA A 87 -1.85 2.23 0.59
N ASN A 88 -1.26 2.67 -0.52
CA ASN A 88 -1.96 2.84 -1.79
C ASN A 88 -1.01 2.82 -2.99
N SER A 89 -0.74 1.66 -3.56
CA SER A 89 0.24 1.51 -4.63
C SER A 89 -0.15 0.46 -5.66
N THR A 90 0.47 0.54 -6.84
CA THR A 90 0.46 -0.53 -7.86
C THR A 90 1.79 -1.29 -7.88
N ILE A 91 2.58 -1.26 -6.80
CA ILE A 91 3.83 -2.03 -6.66
C ILE A 91 3.55 -3.51 -6.91
N GLY A 92 4.44 -4.17 -7.67
CA GLY A 92 4.30 -5.56 -8.08
C GLY A 92 3.29 -5.80 -9.20
N LEU A 93 2.42 -4.82 -9.50
CA LEU A 93 1.42 -4.88 -10.58
C LEU A 93 1.84 -4.08 -11.82
N VAL A 94 3.00 -3.44 -11.79
CA VAL A 94 3.55 -2.65 -12.91
C VAL A 94 5.07 -2.56 -12.79
N GLU A 95 5.77 -2.71 -13.93
CA GLU A 95 7.21 -2.45 -14.02
C GLU A 95 7.47 -1.14 -14.78
N ILE A 96 7.03 -1.06 -16.02
CA ILE A 96 7.22 0.11 -16.89
C ILE A 96 5.86 0.63 -17.29
N SER A 97 5.44 1.74 -16.72
CA SER A 97 4.11 2.31 -16.93
C SER A 97 3.77 2.59 -18.41
N ALA A 98 4.78 2.82 -19.26
CA ALA A 98 4.61 3.02 -20.69
C ALA A 98 4.48 1.71 -21.50
N VAL A 99 4.77 0.54 -20.90
CA VAL A 99 4.77 -0.76 -21.59
C VAL A 99 3.57 -1.59 -21.13
N ARG A 100 2.57 -1.76 -22.01
CA ARG A 100 1.33 -2.47 -21.67
C ARG A 100 1.57 -3.89 -21.12
N ALA A 101 2.52 -4.63 -21.69
CA ALA A 101 2.82 -6.01 -21.28
C ALA A 101 3.36 -6.16 -19.86
N THR A 102 3.67 -5.05 -19.18
CA THR A 102 4.16 -5.02 -17.78
C THR A 102 3.16 -4.36 -16.83
N ARG A 103 1.88 -4.28 -17.23
CA ARG A 103 0.82 -3.63 -16.43
C ARG A 103 -0.30 -4.61 -16.15
N ASP A 104 -0.35 -5.13 -14.93
CA ASP A 104 -1.32 -6.11 -14.44
C ASP A 104 -2.24 -5.57 -13.34
N TYR A 105 -2.28 -4.23 -13.19
CA TYR A 105 -3.15 -3.56 -12.22
C TYR A 105 -4.60 -3.38 -12.68
N ALA A 106 -4.93 -3.74 -13.92
CA ALA A 106 -6.22 -3.43 -14.53
C ALA A 106 -6.81 -4.60 -15.31
N GLU A 107 -8.01 -5.01 -14.94
CA GLU A 107 -8.83 -5.96 -15.69
C GLU A 107 -9.74 -5.27 -16.71
N SER A 108 -10.25 -6.07 -17.67
CA SER A 108 -11.20 -5.59 -18.66
C SER A 108 -12.61 -5.55 -18.09
N GLY A 109 -13.25 -4.38 -18.12
CA GLY A 109 -14.63 -4.20 -17.67
C GLY A 109 -14.79 -3.13 -16.59
N ALA A 110 -16.04 -2.72 -16.37
CA ALA A 110 -16.35 -1.70 -15.38
C ALA A 110 -16.53 -2.28 -13.96
N VAL A 111 -16.85 -3.58 -13.85
CA VAL A 111 -17.18 -4.26 -12.60
C VAL A 111 -16.45 -5.60 -12.58
N THR A 112 -15.36 -5.68 -11.84
CA THR A 112 -14.46 -6.86 -11.76
C THR A 112 -14.08 -7.17 -10.29
N PRO A 113 -15.06 -7.39 -9.39
CA PRO A 113 -14.78 -7.63 -7.97
C PRO A 113 -13.98 -8.91 -7.71
N GLU A 114 -13.97 -9.84 -8.68
CA GLU A 114 -13.22 -11.09 -8.66
C GLU A 114 -11.71 -10.93 -8.87
N ALA A 115 -11.26 -9.77 -9.36
CA ALA A 115 -9.85 -9.49 -9.55
C ALA A 115 -9.13 -9.42 -8.20
N ARG A 116 -7.97 -10.08 -8.11
CA ARG A 116 -7.18 -10.23 -6.89
C ARG A 116 -5.77 -9.73 -7.13
N ALA A 117 -5.38 -8.66 -6.44
CA ALA A 117 -4.09 -8.02 -6.65
C ALA A 117 -2.91 -8.96 -6.36
N GLU A 118 -3.01 -9.79 -5.32
CA GLU A 118 -1.94 -10.72 -4.95
C GLU A 118 -1.65 -11.76 -6.04
N ALA A 119 -2.67 -12.20 -6.77
CA ALA A 119 -2.49 -13.19 -7.83
C ALA A 119 -1.75 -12.65 -9.07
N ALA A 120 -1.77 -11.33 -9.25
CA ALA A 120 -1.06 -10.63 -10.33
C ALA A 120 0.27 -10.01 -9.87
N PHE A 121 0.62 -10.16 -8.58
CA PHE A 121 1.83 -9.58 -8.03
C PHE A 121 3.09 -10.26 -8.56
N ASN A 122 4.01 -9.46 -9.10
CA ASN A 122 5.31 -9.91 -9.59
C ASN A 122 6.36 -9.85 -8.46
N PRO A 123 6.80 -10.99 -7.91
CA PRO A 123 7.86 -11.02 -6.89
C PRO A 123 9.22 -10.55 -7.40
N ASP A 124 9.45 -10.67 -8.71
CA ASP A 124 10.72 -10.30 -9.38
C ASP A 124 10.75 -8.83 -9.84
N SER A 125 9.85 -7.99 -9.35
CA SER A 125 9.79 -6.58 -9.70
C SER A 125 11.03 -5.81 -9.22
N GLU A 126 11.73 -5.13 -10.13
CA GLU A 126 12.88 -4.25 -9.80
C GLU A 126 12.48 -3.03 -8.95
N ILE A 127 11.18 -2.76 -8.82
CA ILE A 127 10.66 -1.68 -7.97
C ILE A 127 10.73 -2.07 -6.48
N LEU A 128 10.63 -3.36 -6.15
CA LEU A 128 10.64 -3.83 -4.76
C LEU A 128 11.94 -3.46 -4.02
N PRO A 129 13.14 -3.88 -4.51
CA PRO A 129 14.39 -3.54 -3.82
C PRO A 129 14.65 -2.03 -3.76
N VAL A 130 14.19 -1.27 -4.76
CA VAL A 130 14.30 0.21 -4.73
C VAL A 130 13.42 0.82 -3.65
N THR A 131 12.25 0.24 -3.43
CA THR A 131 11.27 0.74 -2.44
C THR A 131 11.72 0.40 -1.01
N ARG A 132 12.09 -0.86 -0.75
CA ARG A 132 12.56 -1.31 0.56
C ARG A 132 13.89 -0.67 0.98
N ALA A 133 14.75 -0.30 0.04
CA ALA A 133 16.00 0.42 0.35
C ALA A 133 15.80 1.76 1.08
N ASN A 134 14.57 2.28 1.14
CA ASN A 134 14.21 3.47 1.92
C ASN A 134 13.24 3.14 3.09
N GLY A 135 13.26 1.88 3.57
CA GLY A 135 12.58 1.45 4.78
C GLY A 135 11.10 1.09 4.63
N ILE A 136 10.62 0.92 3.41
CA ILE A 136 9.23 0.52 3.15
C ILE A 136 9.20 -1.00 2.95
N ALA A 137 8.85 -1.73 4.01
CA ALA A 137 8.80 -3.18 4.02
C ALA A 137 7.48 -3.77 3.51
N LEU A 138 6.41 -2.97 3.52
CA LEU A 138 5.05 -3.39 3.21
C LEU A 138 4.40 -2.44 2.22
N ALA A 139 3.69 -2.98 1.24
CA ALA A 139 2.90 -2.17 0.31
C ALA A 139 1.52 -2.79 0.06
N LEU A 140 0.49 -1.95 0.10
CA LEU A 140 -0.84 -2.33 -0.36
C LEU A 140 -0.85 -2.27 -1.88
N SER A 141 -0.88 -3.42 -2.54
CA SER A 141 -1.04 -3.53 -3.99
C SER A 141 -2.52 -3.41 -4.35
N VAL A 142 -2.85 -2.37 -5.13
CA VAL A 142 -4.22 -1.94 -5.40
C VAL A 142 -4.56 -2.13 -6.87
N PRO A 143 -5.63 -2.87 -7.21
CA PRO A 143 -6.13 -2.91 -8.58
C PRO A 143 -6.75 -1.57 -8.96
N ALA A 144 -6.55 -1.15 -10.21
CA ALA A 144 -6.84 0.22 -10.61
C ALA A 144 -7.56 0.30 -11.98
N SER A 145 -8.76 -0.28 -12.07
CA SER A 145 -9.57 -0.24 -13.30
C SER A 145 -11.08 -0.19 -13.02
N GLY A 146 -11.84 0.33 -13.98
CA GLY A 146 -13.30 0.32 -13.92
C GLY A 146 -13.90 1.08 -12.73
N LEU A 147 -15.13 0.75 -12.38
CA LEU A 147 -15.87 1.28 -11.23
C LEU A 147 -15.64 0.44 -9.97
N ILE A 148 -15.64 -0.90 -10.12
CA ILE A 148 -15.28 -1.86 -9.08
C ILE A 148 -14.07 -2.63 -9.61
N SER A 149 -12.90 -2.37 -8.99
CA SER A 149 -11.61 -2.78 -9.57
C SER A 149 -11.12 -4.16 -9.09
N GLY A 150 -11.70 -4.71 -8.04
CA GLY A 150 -11.22 -5.93 -7.38
C GLY A 150 -10.68 -5.68 -5.98
N THR A 151 -10.02 -6.68 -5.42
CA THR A 151 -9.51 -6.66 -4.05
C THR A 151 -8.00 -6.38 -3.99
N SER A 152 -7.60 -5.55 -3.03
CA SER A 152 -6.20 -5.29 -2.71
C SER A 152 -5.62 -6.33 -1.76
N ALA A 153 -4.29 -6.42 -1.78
CA ALA A 153 -3.50 -7.24 -0.87
C ALA A 153 -2.34 -6.44 -0.28
N LEU A 154 -2.07 -6.64 1.01
CA LEU A 154 -0.88 -6.09 1.67
C LEU A 154 0.26 -7.09 1.53
N MET A 155 1.29 -6.65 0.80
CA MET A 155 2.43 -7.46 0.41
C MET A 155 3.69 -7.07 1.20
N MET A 156 4.43 -8.05 1.67
CA MET A 156 5.82 -7.89 2.12
C MET A 156 6.70 -7.72 0.88
N LEU A 157 7.67 -6.81 0.93
CA LEU A 157 8.50 -6.51 -0.25
C LEU A 157 9.75 -7.40 -0.35
N ASP A 158 9.68 -8.62 0.20
CA ASP A 158 10.72 -9.65 0.08
C ASP A 158 10.13 -11.06 0.19
N GLY A 159 10.48 -11.96 -0.72
CA GLY A 159 10.03 -13.34 -0.77
C GLY A 159 10.14 -13.95 -2.16
N TRP A 160 10.00 -15.26 -2.26
CA TRP A 160 10.15 -16.02 -3.50
C TRP A 160 8.87 -16.03 -4.36
N THR A 161 7.71 -16.02 -3.71
CA THR A 161 6.42 -16.11 -4.41
C THR A 161 5.43 -15.12 -3.81
N TRP A 162 4.41 -14.75 -4.56
CA TRP A 162 3.37 -13.85 -4.06
C TRP A 162 2.65 -14.42 -2.83
N GLU A 163 2.52 -15.75 -2.71
CA GLU A 163 1.93 -16.39 -1.53
C GLU A 163 2.78 -16.16 -0.27
N GLN A 164 4.12 -16.28 -0.39
CA GLN A 164 5.03 -16.00 0.72
C GLN A 164 5.06 -14.52 1.08
N MET A 165 4.89 -13.65 0.09
CA MET A 165 4.92 -12.21 0.27
C MET A 165 3.58 -11.64 0.75
N THR A 166 2.48 -12.38 0.66
CA THR A 166 1.17 -11.91 1.10
C THR A 166 1.07 -11.88 2.63
N LEU A 167 1.03 -10.68 3.22
CA LEU A 167 0.77 -10.50 4.65
C LEU A 167 -0.72 -10.66 4.96
N LYS A 168 -1.58 -10.05 4.12
CA LYS A 168 -3.05 -10.10 4.23
C LYS A 168 -3.70 -9.93 2.87
N ALA A 169 -4.62 -10.81 2.53
CA ALA A 169 -5.52 -10.71 1.38
C ALA A 169 -6.86 -11.45 1.68
N PRO A 170 -8.01 -10.90 1.24
CA PRO A 170 -8.18 -9.55 0.74
C PRO A 170 -8.08 -8.50 1.87
N VAL A 171 -7.64 -7.27 1.53
CA VAL A 171 -7.64 -6.15 2.47
C VAL A 171 -8.89 -5.29 2.27
N GLY A 172 -9.26 -4.97 1.04
CA GLY A 172 -10.43 -4.17 0.71
C GLY A 172 -10.87 -4.34 -0.73
N LEU A 173 -12.15 -4.12 -1.00
CA LEU A 173 -12.71 -4.03 -2.35
C LEU A 173 -12.64 -2.58 -2.83
N HIS A 174 -11.95 -2.33 -3.93
CA HIS A 174 -11.72 -0.98 -4.44
C HIS A 174 -12.84 -0.52 -5.38
N ILE A 175 -13.39 0.66 -5.06
CA ILE A 175 -14.46 1.31 -5.82
C ILE A 175 -13.97 2.71 -6.22
N ARG A 176 -14.00 3.00 -7.51
CA ARG A 176 -13.69 4.34 -8.03
C ARG A 176 -14.99 5.10 -8.19
N TRP A 177 -15.23 6.00 -7.24
CA TRP A 177 -16.47 6.79 -7.25
C TRP A 177 -16.45 7.80 -8.38
N PRO A 178 -17.51 7.89 -9.19
CA PRO A 178 -17.54 8.78 -10.33
C PRO A 178 -17.39 10.26 -9.94
N SER A 179 -16.70 11.02 -10.79
CA SER A 179 -16.57 12.46 -10.60
C SER A 179 -17.90 13.15 -10.87
N ILE A 180 -18.45 13.83 -9.85
CA ILE A 180 -19.73 14.52 -9.94
C ILE A 180 -19.52 15.89 -10.56
N ARG A 181 -19.49 15.94 -11.88
CA ARG A 181 -19.42 17.19 -12.65
C ARG A 181 -20.71 17.41 -13.40
N GLU A 182 -21.26 18.60 -13.26
CA GLU A 182 -22.35 19.05 -14.11
C GLU A 182 -21.86 19.08 -15.56
N PRO A 183 -22.57 18.46 -16.50
CA PRO A 183 -22.21 18.57 -17.91
C PRO A 183 -22.25 20.03 -18.37
N ASP A 184 -21.37 20.38 -19.32
CA ASP A 184 -21.46 21.70 -19.96
C ASP A 184 -22.84 21.86 -20.62
N PRO A 185 -23.64 22.87 -20.22
CA PRO A 185 -24.98 23.07 -20.78
C PRO A 185 -25.01 23.19 -22.30
N LYS A 186 -23.87 23.54 -22.93
CA LYS A 186 -23.73 23.65 -24.39
C LYS A 186 -23.51 22.29 -25.07
N GLN A 187 -23.09 21.27 -24.33
CA GLN A 187 -22.76 19.93 -24.84
C GLN A 187 -23.81 18.90 -24.45
N GLN A 188 -24.62 19.16 -23.43
CA GLN A 188 -25.67 18.26 -22.98
C GLN A 188 -26.91 18.37 -23.88
N LYS A 189 -27.33 17.26 -24.44
CA LYS A 189 -28.62 17.16 -25.14
C LYS A 189 -29.75 17.20 -24.11
N SER A 190 -30.83 17.86 -24.44
CA SER A 190 -32.02 17.94 -23.56
C SER A 190 -32.52 16.52 -23.24
N GLY A 191 -32.59 16.20 -21.93
CA GLY A 191 -33.03 14.89 -21.44
C GLY A 191 -31.95 13.82 -21.32
N GLU A 192 -30.67 14.13 -21.59
CA GLU A 192 -29.55 13.19 -21.42
C GLU A 192 -29.18 13.09 -19.92
N ILE A 193 -29.12 11.85 -19.40
CA ILE A 193 -28.71 11.56 -18.03
C ILE A 193 -27.20 11.79 -17.92
N PRO A 194 -26.70 12.52 -16.90
CA PRO A 194 -25.28 12.70 -16.70
C PRO A 194 -24.56 11.35 -16.49
N GLN A 195 -23.39 11.17 -17.11
CA GLN A 195 -22.63 9.93 -17.07
C GLN A 195 -22.39 9.42 -15.64
N TYR A 196 -22.09 10.31 -14.69
CA TYR A 196 -21.85 9.92 -13.29
C TYR A 196 -23.06 9.26 -12.63
N VAL A 197 -24.28 9.62 -13.04
CA VAL A 197 -25.51 8.98 -12.52
C VAL A 197 -25.58 7.53 -12.99
N GLU A 198 -25.36 7.29 -14.30
CA GLU A 198 -25.34 5.92 -14.84
C GLU A 198 -24.23 5.06 -14.21
N GLU A 199 -23.07 5.67 -13.89
CA GLU A 199 -21.94 4.97 -13.27
C GLU A 199 -22.25 4.62 -11.81
N ILE A 200 -22.90 5.51 -11.04
CA ILE A 200 -23.38 5.23 -9.68
C ILE A 200 -24.43 4.14 -9.71
N ASP A 201 -25.36 4.19 -10.66
CA ASP A 201 -26.39 3.15 -10.82
C ASP A 201 -25.77 1.79 -11.13
N LYS A 202 -24.71 1.73 -11.93
CA LYS A 202 -23.96 0.48 -12.18
C LYS A 202 -23.32 -0.08 -10.90
N ILE A 203 -22.77 0.78 -10.04
CA ILE A 203 -22.24 0.35 -8.73
C ILE A 203 -23.37 -0.20 -7.87
N ARG A 204 -24.50 0.53 -7.73
CA ARG A 204 -25.66 0.08 -6.98
C ARG A 204 -26.22 -1.24 -7.49
N GLN A 205 -26.33 -1.38 -8.81
CA GLN A 205 -26.82 -2.61 -9.44
C GLN A 205 -25.91 -3.81 -9.16
N ALA A 206 -24.56 -3.61 -9.22
CA ALA A 206 -23.60 -4.67 -8.90
C ALA A 206 -23.78 -5.20 -7.46
N PHE A 207 -24.00 -4.31 -6.48
CA PHE A 207 -24.27 -4.70 -5.10
C PHE A 207 -25.63 -5.40 -4.95
N ALA A 208 -26.66 -4.93 -5.66
CA ALA A 208 -27.98 -5.57 -5.68
C ALA A 208 -27.90 -6.99 -6.28
N ASP A 209 -27.19 -7.16 -7.40
CA ASP A 209 -26.99 -8.46 -8.06
C ASP A 209 -26.21 -9.43 -7.15
N ALA A 210 -25.14 -8.95 -6.49
CA ALA A 210 -24.38 -9.75 -5.55
C ALA A 210 -25.23 -10.21 -4.36
N ARG A 211 -26.07 -9.33 -3.78
CA ARG A 211 -27.02 -9.71 -2.71
C ARG A 211 -28.03 -10.76 -3.18
N ALA A 212 -28.59 -10.57 -4.39
CA ALA A 212 -29.53 -11.52 -4.97
C ALA A 212 -28.85 -12.88 -5.18
N TYR A 213 -27.62 -12.90 -5.69
CA TYR A 213 -26.82 -14.11 -5.86
C TYR A 213 -26.61 -14.84 -4.53
N HIS A 214 -26.09 -14.16 -3.49
CA HIS A 214 -25.85 -14.78 -2.19
C HIS A 214 -27.13 -15.28 -1.51
N LYS A 215 -28.23 -14.55 -1.67
CA LYS A 215 -29.55 -15.01 -1.20
C LYS A 215 -29.99 -16.28 -1.92
N ALA A 216 -29.78 -16.35 -3.24
CA ALA A 216 -30.12 -17.55 -4.01
C ALA A 216 -29.23 -18.74 -3.64
N GLN A 217 -27.91 -18.51 -3.46
CA GLN A 217 -26.99 -19.56 -3.01
C GLN A 217 -27.34 -20.10 -1.62
N ALA A 218 -27.68 -19.24 -0.67
CA ALA A 218 -28.14 -19.65 0.66
C ALA A 218 -29.40 -20.51 0.61
N ALA A 219 -30.32 -20.24 -0.32
CA ALA A 219 -31.58 -21.00 -0.50
C ALA A 219 -31.36 -22.38 -1.15
N GLN A 220 -30.23 -22.65 -1.80
CA GLN A 220 -29.96 -23.98 -2.41
C GLN A 220 -29.85 -25.11 -1.40
N ASN A 221 -29.67 -24.83 -0.13
CA ASN A 221 -29.71 -25.83 0.94
C ASN A 221 -31.12 -26.43 1.12
N ASP A 222 -32.15 -25.80 0.55
CA ASP A 222 -33.51 -26.36 0.46
C ASP A 222 -33.58 -27.25 -0.80
N LYS A 223 -33.86 -28.55 -0.58
CA LYS A 223 -33.90 -29.57 -1.65
C LYS A 223 -34.93 -29.31 -2.77
N ALA A 224 -35.82 -28.35 -2.57
CA ALA A 224 -36.83 -27.96 -3.55
C ALA A 224 -36.35 -26.87 -4.52
N ILE A 225 -35.18 -26.28 -4.31
CA ILE A 225 -34.68 -25.15 -5.11
C ILE A 225 -33.61 -25.66 -6.07
N PRO A 226 -33.69 -25.37 -7.40
CA PRO A 226 -32.65 -25.73 -8.36
C PRO A 226 -31.30 -25.09 -8.02
N ALA A 227 -30.21 -25.80 -8.28
CA ALA A 227 -28.86 -25.26 -8.14
C ALA A 227 -28.65 -24.10 -9.10
N HIS A 228 -28.14 -22.99 -8.60
CA HIS A 228 -27.71 -21.85 -9.43
C HIS A 228 -26.26 -21.99 -9.86
N ALA A 229 -25.91 -21.41 -11.00
CA ALA A 229 -24.53 -21.38 -11.48
C ALA A 229 -23.62 -20.63 -10.49
N HIS A 230 -22.42 -21.16 -10.29
CA HIS A 230 -21.38 -20.48 -9.51
C HIS A 230 -20.82 -19.30 -10.34
N LEU A 231 -21.02 -18.08 -9.83
CA LEU A 231 -20.56 -16.85 -10.47
C LEU A 231 -19.46 -16.22 -9.60
N VAL A 232 -18.21 -16.45 -10.01
CA VAL A 232 -16.98 -16.00 -9.29
C VAL A 232 -17.05 -14.52 -8.95
N ARG A 233 -17.58 -13.71 -9.89
CA ARG A 233 -17.78 -12.26 -9.72
C ARG A 233 -18.57 -11.92 -8.45
N TRP A 234 -19.71 -12.52 -8.27
CA TRP A 234 -20.58 -12.22 -7.13
C TRP A 234 -20.13 -12.94 -5.86
N GLU A 235 -19.50 -14.11 -6.00
CA GLU A 235 -18.89 -14.82 -4.88
C GLU A 235 -17.82 -13.96 -4.19
N ALA A 236 -16.99 -13.27 -4.96
CA ALA A 236 -15.95 -12.39 -4.45
C ALA A 236 -16.47 -11.22 -3.59
N MET A 237 -17.75 -10.83 -3.76
CA MET A 237 -18.37 -9.77 -2.97
C MET A 237 -18.93 -10.26 -1.62
N GLY A 238 -18.99 -11.55 -1.39
CA GLY A 238 -19.56 -12.14 -0.16
C GLY A 238 -18.94 -11.58 1.13
N PRO A 239 -17.62 -11.57 1.30
CA PRO A 239 -16.97 -11.01 2.50
C PRO A 239 -17.29 -9.52 2.72
N VAL A 240 -17.45 -8.74 1.65
CA VAL A 240 -17.82 -7.32 1.73
C VAL A 240 -19.27 -7.17 2.24
N LEU A 241 -20.19 -7.96 1.67
CA LEU A 241 -21.60 -7.94 2.07
C LEU A 241 -21.84 -8.39 3.52
N ARG A 242 -20.94 -9.22 4.08
CA ARG A 242 -20.96 -9.62 5.49
C ARG A 242 -20.22 -8.64 6.41
N GLY A 243 -19.59 -7.58 5.87
CA GLY A 243 -18.83 -6.60 6.64
C GLY A 243 -17.47 -7.11 7.16
N GLU A 244 -16.97 -8.23 6.62
CA GLU A 244 -15.64 -8.81 6.92
C GLU A 244 -14.51 -8.03 6.22
N VAL A 245 -14.78 -7.58 5.01
CA VAL A 245 -13.86 -6.79 4.16
C VAL A 245 -14.48 -5.42 3.90
N PRO A 246 -13.76 -4.30 4.16
CA PRO A 246 -14.27 -2.97 3.86
C PRO A 246 -14.26 -2.66 2.36
N VAL A 247 -15.04 -1.64 1.95
CA VAL A 247 -14.89 -1.00 0.64
C VAL A 247 -13.90 0.15 0.74
N PHE A 248 -12.95 0.23 -0.19
CA PHE A 248 -12.01 1.32 -0.34
C PHE A 248 -12.50 2.22 -1.48
N VAL A 249 -13.07 3.37 -1.12
CA VAL A 249 -13.71 4.24 -2.10
C VAL A 249 -12.78 5.38 -2.46
N HIS A 250 -12.36 5.42 -3.73
CA HIS A 250 -11.52 6.47 -4.28
C HIS A 250 -12.37 7.69 -4.64
N ALA A 251 -12.22 8.77 -3.88
CA ALA A 251 -12.94 10.02 -4.07
C ALA A 251 -12.16 11.21 -3.49
N ASP A 252 -12.13 12.32 -4.20
CA ASP A 252 -11.38 13.53 -3.86
C ASP A 252 -12.25 14.76 -3.64
N ASP A 253 -13.22 14.99 -4.52
CA ASP A 253 -14.10 16.16 -4.45
C ASP A 253 -15.16 16.00 -3.37
N ILE A 254 -15.55 17.10 -2.73
CA ILE A 254 -16.54 17.12 -1.65
C ILE A 254 -17.84 16.41 -2.02
N ARG A 255 -18.36 16.57 -3.25
CA ARG A 255 -19.60 15.94 -3.69
C ARG A 255 -19.43 14.44 -3.90
N GLN A 256 -18.27 14.03 -4.43
CA GLN A 256 -17.93 12.60 -4.51
C GLN A 256 -17.92 11.96 -3.13
N ILE A 257 -17.23 12.58 -2.17
CA ILE A 257 -17.11 12.05 -0.80
C ILE A 257 -18.48 11.94 -0.16
N GLN A 258 -19.30 13.01 -0.19
CA GLN A 258 -20.62 13.01 0.42
C GLN A 258 -21.54 11.93 -0.17
N THR A 259 -21.56 11.79 -1.50
CA THR A 259 -22.41 10.80 -2.16
C THR A 259 -21.91 9.36 -1.93
N ALA A 260 -20.59 9.15 -1.87
CA ALA A 260 -19.99 7.86 -1.55
C ALA A 260 -20.31 7.44 -0.10
N VAL A 261 -20.19 8.36 0.86
CA VAL A 261 -20.51 8.12 2.27
C VAL A 261 -22.00 7.78 2.43
N SER A 262 -22.89 8.58 1.81
CA SER A 262 -24.34 8.29 1.84
C SER A 262 -24.66 6.90 1.29
N TRP A 263 -24.07 6.54 0.13
CA TRP A 263 -24.22 5.22 -0.47
C TRP A 263 -23.71 4.11 0.44
N ALA A 264 -22.51 4.26 1.02
CA ALA A 264 -21.95 3.24 1.90
C ALA A 264 -22.82 3.02 3.15
N GLY A 265 -23.39 4.10 3.71
CA GLY A 265 -24.36 4.04 4.82
C GLY A 265 -25.67 3.33 4.44
N GLU A 266 -26.26 3.63 3.27
CA GLU A 266 -27.43 2.96 2.73
C GLU A 266 -27.20 1.45 2.57
N GLU A 267 -26.01 1.08 2.05
CA GLU A 267 -25.59 -0.31 1.83
C GLU A 267 -25.06 -1.01 3.09
N LYS A 268 -24.89 -0.28 4.20
CA LYS A 268 -24.34 -0.75 5.49
C LYS A 268 -22.95 -1.35 5.37
N LEU A 269 -22.08 -0.69 4.60
CA LEU A 269 -20.72 -1.14 4.34
C LEU A 269 -19.73 -0.42 5.25
N LYS A 270 -18.68 -1.12 5.67
CA LYS A 270 -17.50 -0.47 6.24
C LYS A 270 -16.74 0.20 5.10
N MET A 271 -16.46 1.49 5.24
CA MET A 271 -15.81 2.30 4.20
C MET A 271 -14.46 2.84 4.67
N VAL A 272 -13.49 2.85 3.78
CA VAL A 272 -12.22 3.60 3.87
C VAL A 272 -12.22 4.56 2.69
N LEU A 273 -11.98 5.84 2.94
CA LEU A 273 -11.83 6.85 1.90
C LEU A 273 -10.37 6.85 1.38
N VAL A 274 -10.18 6.74 0.07
CA VAL A 274 -8.86 6.85 -0.58
C VAL A 274 -8.82 8.10 -1.45
N GLY A 275 -7.78 8.92 -1.32
CA GLY A 275 -7.67 10.24 -1.92
C GLY A 275 -8.02 11.31 -0.91
N GLY A 276 -9.29 11.72 -0.87
CA GLY A 276 -9.82 12.59 0.18
C GLY A 276 -9.27 14.01 0.14
N TYR A 277 -8.98 14.57 -1.04
CA TYR A 277 -8.45 15.95 -1.16
C TYR A 277 -9.32 16.99 -0.44
N ASP A 278 -10.65 16.86 -0.53
CA ASP A 278 -11.62 17.72 0.17
C ASP A 278 -12.12 17.11 1.51
N ALA A 279 -11.53 16.03 2.02
CA ALA A 279 -11.99 15.34 3.24
C ALA A 279 -12.10 16.27 4.46
N TRP A 280 -11.19 17.24 4.58
CA TRP A 280 -11.21 18.22 5.67
C TRP A 280 -12.47 19.11 5.66
N ARG A 281 -13.13 19.29 4.51
CA ARG A 281 -14.36 20.08 4.35
C ARG A 281 -15.61 19.35 4.86
N VAL A 282 -15.51 18.03 4.99
CA VAL A 282 -16.58 17.15 5.46
C VAL A 282 -16.14 16.32 6.65
N SER A 283 -15.21 16.85 7.45
CA SER A 283 -14.61 16.16 8.59
C SER A 283 -15.64 15.67 9.61
N GLU A 284 -16.68 16.45 9.90
CA GLU A 284 -17.74 16.04 10.82
C GLU A 284 -18.47 14.79 10.32
N LEU A 285 -18.83 14.74 9.03
CA LEU A 285 -19.44 13.58 8.41
C LEU A 285 -18.55 12.33 8.49
N LEU A 286 -17.25 12.48 8.15
CA LEU A 286 -16.30 11.37 8.21
C LEU A 286 -16.10 10.86 9.64
N LYS A 287 -16.13 11.76 10.62
CA LYS A 287 -16.01 11.43 12.03
C LYS A 287 -17.25 10.73 12.57
N GLU A 288 -18.44 11.22 12.23
CA GLU A 288 -19.72 10.62 12.59
C GLU A 288 -19.84 9.18 12.08
N GLU A 289 -19.46 8.95 10.83
CA GLU A 289 -19.47 7.65 10.16
C GLU A 289 -18.20 6.81 10.42
N GLN A 290 -17.27 7.31 11.21
CA GLN A 290 -16.01 6.65 11.57
C GLN A 290 -15.19 6.19 10.35
N ILE A 291 -15.19 6.99 9.28
CA ILE A 291 -14.50 6.69 8.02
C ILE A 291 -13.05 7.18 8.09
N PRO A 292 -12.06 6.27 8.06
CA PRO A 292 -10.66 6.64 7.98
C PRO A 292 -10.30 7.07 6.56
N VAL A 293 -9.21 7.85 6.43
CA VAL A 293 -8.75 8.42 5.17
C VAL A 293 -7.33 7.94 4.84
N ILE A 294 -7.14 7.37 3.66
CA ILE A 294 -5.82 7.17 3.04
C ILE A 294 -5.58 8.35 2.12
N ILE A 295 -4.71 9.28 2.53
CA ILE A 295 -4.35 10.45 1.72
C ILE A 295 -3.46 9.97 0.58
N ALA A 296 -3.92 10.14 -0.67
CA ALA A 296 -3.26 9.62 -1.86
C ALA A 296 -2.28 10.65 -2.46
N GLY A 297 -1.11 10.79 -1.84
CA GLY A 297 -0.04 11.69 -2.25
C GLY A 297 -0.32 13.16 -1.93
N ILE A 298 0.63 13.81 -1.26
CA ILE A 298 0.53 15.24 -0.97
C ILE A 298 1.48 16.09 -1.83
N HIS A 299 2.50 15.47 -2.47
CA HIS A 299 3.39 16.14 -3.40
C HIS A 299 2.71 16.40 -4.74
N GLN A 300 1.68 17.24 -4.70
CA GLN A 300 0.90 17.62 -5.87
C GLN A 300 0.57 19.11 -5.86
N LEU A 301 0.16 19.64 -7.00
CA LEU A 301 -0.34 21.01 -7.10
C LEU A 301 -1.77 21.08 -6.57
N PRO A 302 -2.23 22.27 -6.13
CA PRO A 302 -3.63 22.50 -5.80
C PRO A 302 -4.56 22.13 -6.97
N ASN A 303 -5.69 21.49 -6.64
CA ASN A 303 -6.67 21.09 -7.64
C ASN A 303 -7.43 22.25 -8.26
N ARG A 304 -7.48 23.39 -7.58
CA ARG A 304 -8.23 24.58 -8.02
C ARG A 304 -7.35 25.83 -7.98
N ARG A 305 -7.54 26.73 -8.93
CA ARG A 305 -6.72 27.94 -9.10
C ARG A 305 -6.80 28.95 -7.94
N TRP A 306 -7.84 28.85 -7.14
CA TRP A 306 -8.08 29.76 -5.99
C TRP A 306 -7.61 29.17 -4.66
N GLU A 307 -7.09 27.97 -4.66
CA GLU A 307 -6.53 27.32 -3.48
C GLU A 307 -5.10 27.79 -3.24
N ASP A 308 -4.70 27.83 -1.98
CA ASP A 308 -3.33 28.14 -1.59
C ASP A 308 -2.39 27.05 -2.14
N TYR A 309 -1.17 27.45 -2.46
CA TYR A 309 -0.17 26.52 -3.06
C TYR A 309 0.14 25.31 -2.17
N ASP A 310 -0.03 25.46 -0.86
CA ASP A 310 0.25 24.45 0.16
C ASP A 310 -0.99 23.65 0.60
N ALA A 311 -2.13 23.84 -0.08
CA ALA A 311 -3.37 23.15 0.26
C ALA A 311 -3.21 21.62 0.40
N PRO A 312 -2.48 20.91 -0.49
CA PRO A 312 -2.23 19.48 -0.31
C PRO A 312 -1.33 19.17 0.89
N PHE A 313 -0.34 20.02 1.17
CA PHE A 313 0.65 19.80 2.23
C PHE A 313 0.06 19.98 3.63
N THR A 314 -0.94 20.86 3.77
CA THR A 314 -1.64 21.13 5.02
C THR A 314 -2.81 20.18 5.29
N LEU A 315 -3.23 19.36 4.32
CA LEU A 315 -4.34 18.41 4.46
C LEU A 315 -4.16 17.44 5.64
N PRO A 316 -2.99 16.78 5.83
CA PRO A 316 -2.80 15.85 6.96
C PRO A 316 -2.99 16.54 8.30
N LYS A 317 -2.48 17.77 8.47
CA LYS A 317 -2.69 18.55 9.70
C LYS A 317 -4.17 18.86 9.93
N LYS A 318 -4.91 19.27 8.90
CA LYS A 318 -6.35 19.57 9.01
C LYS A 318 -7.15 18.34 9.46
N LEU A 319 -6.82 17.15 8.93
CA LEU A 319 -7.47 15.91 9.34
C LEU A 319 -7.10 15.53 10.78
N HIS A 320 -5.82 15.70 11.16
CA HIS A 320 -5.36 15.49 12.53
C HIS A 320 -6.11 16.38 13.52
N ASP A 321 -6.16 17.68 13.25
CA ASP A 321 -6.85 18.65 14.11
C ASP A 321 -8.37 18.39 14.23
N ALA A 322 -8.97 17.84 13.18
CA ALA A 322 -10.37 17.41 13.19
C ALA A 322 -10.59 16.06 13.91
N GLY A 323 -9.52 15.36 14.31
CA GLY A 323 -9.60 14.05 14.96
C GLY A 323 -10.01 12.90 14.03
N ILE A 324 -9.77 13.05 12.73
CA ILE A 324 -9.99 12.01 11.72
C ILE A 324 -8.80 11.05 11.73
N LYS A 325 -9.08 9.73 11.73
CA LYS A 325 -8.04 8.72 11.50
C LYS A 325 -7.59 8.76 10.04
N PHE A 326 -6.29 8.91 9.80
CA PHE A 326 -5.75 8.94 8.45
C PHE A 326 -4.37 8.28 8.38
N CYS A 327 -3.91 7.98 7.17
CA CYS A 327 -2.51 7.70 6.86
C CYS A 327 -2.10 8.44 5.58
N ILE A 328 -0.79 8.55 5.36
CA ILE A 328 -0.20 9.15 4.16
C ILE A 328 0.30 8.01 3.27
N ALA A 329 -0.04 8.07 1.99
CA ALA A 329 0.33 7.06 1.01
C ALA A 329 0.72 7.73 -0.31
N GLY A 330 1.29 6.97 -1.23
CA GLY A 330 1.54 7.42 -2.59
C GLY A 330 0.23 7.64 -3.38
N SER A 331 0.34 8.25 -4.56
CA SER A 331 -0.83 8.59 -5.38
C SER A 331 -1.55 7.38 -6.01
N GLY A 332 -1.01 6.17 -5.87
CA GLY A 332 -1.62 4.92 -6.38
C GLY A 332 -1.56 4.76 -7.91
N GLY A 333 -0.97 5.69 -8.63
CA GLY A 333 -0.82 5.61 -10.08
C GLY A 333 0.33 4.69 -10.51
N ALA A 334 0.24 4.13 -11.72
CA ALA A 334 1.28 3.24 -12.26
C ALA A 334 2.68 3.90 -12.33
N PHE A 335 2.75 5.19 -12.60
CA PHE A 335 4.02 5.93 -12.57
C PHE A 335 4.53 6.16 -11.14
N ALA A 336 3.62 6.29 -10.17
CA ALA A 336 3.96 6.52 -8.78
C ALA A 336 4.62 5.30 -8.11
N ALA A 337 4.34 4.07 -8.57
CA ALA A 337 4.96 2.86 -8.04
C ALA A 337 6.51 2.95 -8.05
N ALA A 338 7.10 3.47 -9.13
CA ALA A 338 8.55 3.67 -9.23
C ALA A 338 9.10 4.75 -8.28
N HIS A 339 8.24 5.55 -7.65
CA HIS A 339 8.57 6.63 -6.73
C HIS A 339 8.14 6.34 -5.29
N ALA A 340 7.58 5.17 -5.02
CA ALA A 340 7.07 4.80 -3.68
C ALA A 340 8.12 4.96 -2.58
N ARG A 341 9.41 4.78 -2.89
CA ARG A 341 10.51 5.07 -1.96
C ARG A 341 10.50 6.50 -1.39
N ASN A 342 9.76 7.44 -2.00
CA ASN A 342 9.66 8.82 -1.53
C ASN A 342 8.60 9.00 -0.44
N LEU A 343 7.89 7.96 -0.04
CA LEU A 343 6.85 7.99 0.98
C LEU A 343 7.25 8.71 2.27
N PRO A 344 8.47 8.53 2.85
CA PRO A 344 8.87 9.27 4.04
C PRO A 344 8.86 10.79 3.84
N TYR A 345 9.16 11.26 2.63
CA TYR A 345 9.25 12.69 2.30
C TYR A 345 7.87 13.34 2.11
N GLU A 346 6.84 12.57 1.78
CA GLU A 346 5.45 13.00 1.85
C GLU A 346 5.09 13.38 3.30
N ALA A 347 5.37 12.50 4.25
CA ALA A 347 5.11 12.76 5.67
C ALA A 347 6.01 13.87 6.25
N ALA A 348 7.27 13.95 5.83
CA ALA A 348 8.19 15.04 6.18
C ALA A 348 7.63 16.40 5.76
N THR A 349 7.08 16.48 4.54
CA THR A 349 6.42 17.70 4.04
C THR A 349 5.20 18.04 4.90
N ALA A 350 4.35 17.07 5.24
CA ALA A 350 3.22 17.30 6.15
C ALA A 350 3.68 17.84 7.51
N ALA A 351 4.79 17.31 8.04
CA ALA A 351 5.38 17.81 9.29
C ALA A 351 5.90 19.25 9.16
N ALA A 352 6.56 19.58 8.05
CA ALA A 352 7.01 20.94 7.75
C ALA A 352 5.85 21.94 7.65
N TYR A 353 4.66 21.47 7.27
CA TYR A 353 3.42 22.25 7.20
C TYR A 353 2.50 22.09 8.42
N GLY A 354 3.07 21.67 9.56
CA GLY A 354 2.46 21.79 10.88
C GLY A 354 1.83 20.51 11.44
N LEU A 355 1.93 19.37 10.78
CA LEU A 355 1.60 18.08 11.39
C LEU A 355 2.66 17.75 12.45
N PRO A 356 2.29 17.35 13.68
CA PRO A 356 3.29 16.90 14.67
C PRO A 356 4.16 15.76 14.09
N ARG A 357 5.48 15.84 14.31
CA ARG A 357 6.44 14.91 13.70
C ARG A 357 6.18 13.45 14.07
N GLU A 358 5.81 13.20 15.31
CA GLU A 358 5.43 11.86 15.77
C GLU A 358 4.20 11.33 15.03
N VAL A 359 3.21 12.21 14.78
CA VAL A 359 2.00 11.87 14.02
C VAL A 359 2.35 11.60 12.56
N ALA A 360 3.29 12.35 11.99
CA ALA A 360 3.78 12.10 10.62
C ALA A 360 4.41 10.71 10.50
N LEU A 361 5.20 10.28 11.49
CA LEU A 361 5.75 8.93 11.54
C LEU A 361 4.66 7.87 11.73
N GLN A 362 3.70 8.11 12.65
CA GLN A 362 2.54 7.23 12.85
C GLN A 362 1.71 7.08 11.57
N ALA A 363 1.60 8.14 10.78
CA ALA A 363 0.88 8.12 9.50
C ALA A 363 1.54 7.24 8.42
N LEU A 364 2.78 6.79 8.62
CA LEU A 364 3.49 5.85 7.75
C LEU A 364 3.64 4.44 8.36
N THR A 365 3.29 4.25 9.61
CA THR A 365 3.55 3.02 10.36
C THR A 365 2.28 2.48 11.03
N LEU A 366 1.93 2.98 12.20
CA LEU A 366 0.82 2.50 13.03
C LEU A 366 -0.55 2.78 12.40
N PHE A 367 -0.76 3.99 11.86
CA PHE A 367 -2.06 4.34 11.31
C PHE A 367 -2.43 3.55 10.05
N PRO A 368 -1.54 3.36 9.05
CA PRO A 368 -1.85 2.45 7.96
C PRO A 368 -2.06 1.02 8.45
N ALA A 369 -1.28 0.51 9.42
CA ALA A 369 -1.52 -0.82 9.99
C ALA A 369 -2.94 -0.96 10.57
N GLN A 370 -3.43 0.05 11.30
CA GLN A 370 -4.78 0.08 11.85
C GLN A 370 -5.86 0.17 10.77
N ILE A 371 -5.67 1.01 9.74
CA ILE A 371 -6.63 1.17 8.64
C ILE A 371 -6.75 -0.11 7.83
N LEU A 372 -5.62 -0.81 7.63
CA LEU A 372 -5.55 -2.06 6.88
C LEU A 372 -5.90 -3.30 7.74
N GLY A 373 -6.07 -3.11 9.07
CA GLY A 373 -6.43 -4.16 10.02
C GLY A 373 -5.33 -5.21 10.18
N VAL A 374 -4.10 -4.77 10.39
CA VAL A 374 -2.90 -5.59 10.64
C VAL A 374 -2.07 -5.07 11.81
N GLU A 375 -2.65 -4.21 12.63
CA GLU A 375 -1.98 -3.58 13.77
C GLU A 375 -1.58 -4.56 14.88
N ASP A 376 -2.15 -5.74 14.89
CA ASP A 376 -1.76 -6.85 15.75
C ASP A 376 -0.42 -7.51 15.32
N ARG A 377 0.01 -7.24 14.09
CA ARG A 377 1.21 -7.82 13.51
C ARG A 377 2.33 -6.80 13.28
N VAL A 378 2.01 -5.60 12.77
CA VAL A 378 2.99 -4.61 12.30
C VAL A 378 2.58 -3.18 12.67
N GLY A 379 3.40 -2.18 12.32
CA GLY A 379 3.10 -0.76 12.46
C GLY A 379 3.62 -0.13 13.76
N SER A 380 4.01 -0.93 14.74
CA SER A 380 4.69 -0.48 15.98
C SER A 380 5.63 -1.58 16.47
N LEU A 381 6.58 -1.22 17.31
CA LEU A 381 7.48 -2.18 17.95
C LEU A 381 6.88 -2.59 19.31
N GLU A 382 6.34 -3.79 19.36
CA GLU A 382 5.74 -4.39 20.56
C GLU A 382 6.00 -5.89 20.59
N THR A 383 6.15 -6.43 21.81
CA THR A 383 6.32 -7.87 22.00
C THR A 383 5.16 -8.66 21.37
N GLY A 384 5.49 -9.69 20.61
CA GLY A 384 4.54 -10.56 19.89
C GLY A 384 4.25 -10.13 18.45
N LYS A 385 4.52 -8.89 18.06
CA LYS A 385 4.40 -8.43 16.68
C LYS A 385 5.51 -8.99 15.80
N ASP A 386 5.31 -8.96 14.50
CA ASP A 386 6.33 -9.36 13.53
C ASP A 386 7.55 -8.45 13.66
N ALA A 387 8.75 -9.01 13.65
CA ALA A 387 10.00 -8.27 13.62
C ALA A 387 10.22 -7.66 12.23
N THR A 388 9.33 -6.72 11.86
CA THR A 388 9.35 -5.95 10.63
C THR A 388 9.71 -4.51 10.98
N LEU A 389 11.01 -4.20 10.86
CA LEU A 389 11.61 -2.99 11.41
C LEU A 389 12.81 -2.52 10.58
N ILE A 390 13.17 -1.25 10.77
CA ILE A 390 14.33 -0.62 10.13
C ILE A 390 15.29 -0.04 11.16
N VAL A 391 16.57 -0.04 10.83
CA VAL A 391 17.63 0.67 11.54
C VAL A 391 18.15 1.79 10.66
N THR A 392 18.17 3.01 11.18
CA THR A 392 18.55 4.22 10.45
C THR A 392 19.66 4.99 11.17
N ASP A 393 20.41 5.80 10.44
CA ASP A 393 21.45 6.71 10.99
C ASP A 393 20.85 8.05 11.50
N GLY A 394 19.52 8.20 11.44
CA GLY A 394 18.81 9.40 11.89
C GLY A 394 17.29 9.22 11.79
N ASP A 395 16.55 10.33 11.81
CA ASP A 395 15.11 10.32 11.62
C ASP A 395 14.75 10.00 10.15
N PRO A 396 13.92 8.97 9.87
CA PRO A 396 13.57 8.56 8.51
C PRO A 396 12.80 9.63 7.71
N LEU A 397 12.27 10.66 8.38
CA LEU A 397 11.64 11.81 7.71
C LEU A 397 12.66 12.83 7.17
N GLU A 398 13.94 12.65 7.43
CA GLU A 398 15.00 13.51 6.88
C GLU A 398 15.63 12.89 5.63
N ILE A 399 15.73 13.66 4.54
CA ILE A 399 16.21 13.17 3.25
C ILE A 399 17.66 12.66 3.29
N VAL A 400 18.46 13.13 4.25
CA VAL A 400 19.85 12.72 4.43
C VAL A 400 20.01 11.42 5.19
N THR A 401 18.97 10.99 5.90
CA THR A 401 18.95 9.75 6.67
C THR A 401 19.00 8.53 5.77
N ARG A 402 19.77 7.54 6.18
CA ARG A 402 19.93 6.27 5.48
C ARG A 402 19.33 5.15 6.28
N VAL A 403 18.63 4.26 5.60
CA VAL A 403 18.26 2.95 6.15
C VAL A 403 19.49 2.07 6.01
N GLU A 404 20.02 1.60 7.14
CA GLU A 404 21.23 0.78 7.17
C GLU A 404 20.92 -0.72 7.28
N MET A 405 19.79 -1.05 7.93
CA MET A 405 19.29 -2.41 8.01
C MET A 405 17.77 -2.40 7.93
N GLU A 406 17.23 -3.44 7.33
CA GLU A 406 15.80 -3.71 7.30
C GLU A 406 15.58 -5.18 7.62
N PHE A 407 14.56 -5.44 8.43
CA PHE A 407 14.10 -6.77 8.76
C PHE A 407 12.62 -6.91 8.41
N ILE A 408 12.28 -8.00 7.73
CA ILE A 408 10.89 -8.39 7.45
C ILE A 408 10.64 -9.74 8.07
N GLN A 409 9.82 -9.80 9.11
CA GLN A 409 9.60 -11.00 9.92
C GLN A 409 10.94 -11.64 10.38
N GLY A 410 11.82 -10.81 10.93
CA GLY A 410 13.13 -11.21 11.45
C GLY A 410 14.19 -11.58 10.39
N ARG A 411 13.83 -11.66 9.11
CA ARG A 411 14.75 -11.89 8.00
C ARG A 411 15.50 -10.61 7.69
N ARG A 412 16.82 -10.66 7.68
CA ARG A 412 17.67 -9.52 7.35
C ARG A 412 17.72 -9.31 5.85
N ILE A 413 17.16 -8.21 5.37
CA ILE A 413 16.95 -7.91 3.96
C ILE A 413 18.22 -7.29 3.35
N ASP A 414 18.56 -7.70 2.12
CA ASP A 414 19.54 -7.00 1.30
C ASP A 414 18.92 -5.68 0.78
N LEU A 415 19.54 -4.56 1.12
CA LEU A 415 19.12 -3.22 0.69
C LEU A 415 19.77 -2.80 -0.64
N SER A 416 20.52 -3.67 -1.29
CA SER A 416 21.02 -3.39 -2.63
C SER A 416 19.86 -3.30 -3.63
N SER A 417 20.04 -2.47 -4.64
CA SER A 417 19.04 -2.25 -5.68
C SER A 417 19.74 -2.00 -7.02
N ARG A 418 18.98 -1.98 -8.10
CA ARG A 418 19.51 -1.56 -9.40
C ARG A 418 20.20 -0.20 -9.35
N HIS A 419 19.70 0.73 -8.53
CA HIS A 419 20.31 2.07 -8.37
C HIS A 419 21.67 1.97 -7.70
N THR A 420 21.82 1.22 -6.62
CA THR A 420 23.10 1.05 -5.93
C THR A 420 24.10 0.30 -6.80
N ARG A 421 23.67 -0.75 -7.51
CA ARG A 421 24.52 -1.49 -8.48
C ARG A 421 25.01 -0.58 -9.62
N LEU A 422 24.15 0.28 -10.17
CA LEU A 422 24.52 1.25 -11.19
C LEU A 422 25.48 2.32 -10.65
N TYR A 423 25.23 2.81 -9.43
CA TYR A 423 26.13 3.75 -8.77
C TYR A 423 27.55 3.16 -8.66
N GLU A 424 27.69 1.95 -8.11
CA GLU A 424 28.98 1.29 -7.98
C GLU A 424 29.67 1.04 -9.34
N LYS A 425 28.89 0.64 -10.35
CA LYS A 425 29.39 0.46 -11.71
C LYS A 425 30.00 1.74 -12.26
N TYR A 426 29.31 2.87 -12.14
CA TYR A 426 29.78 4.13 -12.68
C TYR A 426 30.86 4.77 -11.81
N ARG A 427 30.85 4.59 -10.50
CA ARG A 427 31.93 4.97 -9.60
C ARG A 427 33.26 4.32 -10.05
N ARG A 428 33.26 3.00 -10.29
CA ARG A 428 34.42 2.27 -10.81
C ARG A 428 34.89 2.79 -12.18
N LYS A 429 33.94 3.10 -13.07
CA LYS A 429 34.28 3.70 -14.38
C LYS A 429 35.05 5.00 -14.21
N TYR A 430 34.58 5.92 -13.39
CA TYR A 430 35.21 7.22 -13.20
C TYR A 430 36.54 7.12 -12.43
N GLN A 431 36.68 6.15 -11.53
CA GLN A 431 37.98 5.82 -10.92
C GLN A 431 39.00 5.35 -11.97
N GLN A 432 38.58 4.44 -12.87
CA GLN A 432 39.45 3.99 -13.98
C GLN A 432 39.85 5.11 -14.95
N MET A 433 39.06 6.15 -15.03
CA MET A 433 39.35 7.35 -15.84
C MET A 433 40.14 8.40 -15.05
N GLU A 434 40.58 8.12 -13.83
CA GLU A 434 41.30 9.05 -12.94
C GLU A 434 40.53 10.36 -12.66
N LEU A 435 39.19 10.36 -12.84
CA LEU A 435 38.36 11.54 -12.61
C LEU A 435 37.86 11.65 -11.17
N LEU A 436 37.99 10.57 -10.37
CA LEU A 436 37.72 10.54 -8.94
C LEU A 436 39.00 10.07 -8.23
N GLY A 437 39.37 10.73 -7.14
CA GLY A 437 40.40 10.24 -6.23
C GLY A 437 39.97 8.89 -5.60
N GLU A 438 40.97 8.19 -5.01
CA GLU A 438 40.74 6.95 -4.28
C GLU A 438 39.72 7.09 -3.14
#